data_0f4575b4fe6e35ed992ea28bcda6bca6
#
_entry.id   0f4575b4fe6e35ed992ea28bcda6bca6
#
_cell.length_a   1.000
_cell.length_b   1.000
_cell.length_c   1.000
_cell.angle_alpha   90.00
_cell.angle_beta   90.00
_cell.angle_gamma   90.00
#
_symmetry.space_group_name_H-M   'P 1'
#
loop_
_entity.id
_entity.type
_entity.pdbx_description
1 polymer ?
#
loop_
_entity_poly.entity_id
_entity_poly.type
_entity_poly.pdbx_seq_one_letter_code
_entity_poly.pdbx_strand_id
1 'polypeptide(L)'
;MTLKTAAPFDIAGAKARLAAGNGGYEVVHSSPGLEIGVYVLVAPEPDRQSPHEDDEVYVVLEGRGSLEVEGQQVELREGHAAFVPAGAEHRFVGYEQLSVLVLFEKWKP
;
A
#
# COMPACT_ATOMS: atom_id res chain seq x y z
N MET A 1 11.21 -15.18 29.43
CA MET A 1 9.93 -15.48 28.76
C MET A 1 9.49 -14.29 27.93
N THR A 2 9.12 -14.53 26.70
CA THR A 2 8.64 -13.47 25.79
C THR A 2 7.13 -13.35 25.92
N LEU A 3 6.64 -12.17 26.23
CA LEU A 3 5.21 -11.90 26.25
C LEU A 3 4.73 -11.61 24.82
N LYS A 4 3.58 -12.20 24.47
CA LYS A 4 2.94 -11.95 23.18
C LYS A 4 1.89 -10.87 23.38
N THR A 5 2.19 -9.70 22.88
CA THR A 5 1.32 -8.52 23.01
C THR A 5 0.97 -7.96 21.65
N ALA A 6 -0.13 -7.23 21.58
CA ALA A 6 -0.49 -6.48 20.39
C ALA A 6 0.46 -5.29 20.21
N ALA A 7 0.78 -4.98 18.96
CA ALA A 7 1.59 -3.81 18.61
C ALA A 7 0.71 -2.86 17.80
N PRO A 8 0.21 -1.79 18.41
CA PRO A 8 -0.62 -0.82 17.67
C PRO A 8 0.23 0.04 16.75
N PHE A 9 -0.37 0.52 15.66
CA PHE A 9 0.26 1.49 14.77
C PHE A 9 -0.79 2.47 14.25
N ASP A 10 -0.32 3.71 13.98
CA ASP A 10 -1.21 4.83 13.65
C ASP A 10 -1.28 5.04 12.14
N ILE A 11 -2.28 4.43 11.50
CA ILE A 11 -2.51 4.54 10.06
C ILE A 11 -2.90 5.98 9.70
N ALA A 12 -3.79 6.59 10.47
CA ALA A 12 -4.28 7.93 10.20
C ALA A 12 -3.16 8.98 10.27
N GLY A 13 -2.28 8.85 11.26
CA GLY A 13 -1.13 9.75 11.41
C GLY A 13 -0.15 9.63 10.27
N ALA A 14 0.16 8.40 9.84
CA ALA A 14 1.04 8.17 8.69
C ALA A 14 0.44 8.78 7.41
N LYS A 15 -0.85 8.55 7.18
CA LYS A 15 -1.55 9.10 6.02
C LYS A 15 -1.48 10.63 6.02
N ALA A 16 -1.71 11.26 7.16
CA ALA A 16 -1.67 12.73 7.27
C ALA A 16 -0.27 13.28 6.98
N ARG A 17 0.77 12.66 7.53
CA ARG A 17 2.15 13.09 7.28
C ARG A 17 2.52 13.00 5.81
N LEU A 18 2.16 11.90 5.17
CA LEU A 18 2.46 11.67 3.76
C LEU A 18 1.69 12.63 2.86
N ALA A 19 0.42 12.89 3.16
CA ALA A 19 -0.37 13.84 2.38
C ALA A 19 0.19 15.27 2.51
N ALA A 20 0.63 15.68 3.69
CA ALA A 20 1.26 16.97 3.91
C ALA A 20 2.59 17.10 3.15
N GLY A 21 3.29 15.99 2.93
CA GLY A 21 4.56 15.94 2.20
C GLY A 21 4.43 15.64 0.71
N ASN A 22 3.25 15.75 0.12
CA ASN A 22 2.97 15.48 -1.29
C ASN A 22 3.11 13.99 -1.68
N GLY A 23 2.85 13.11 -0.75
CA GLY A 23 2.86 11.68 -1.01
C GLY A 23 4.10 10.97 -0.54
N GLY A 24 4.13 9.67 -0.70
CA GLY A 24 5.23 8.81 -0.31
C GLY A 24 4.76 7.54 0.38
N TYR A 25 5.69 6.80 0.95
CA TYR A 25 5.44 5.53 1.62
C TYR A 25 6.04 5.54 3.02
N GLU A 26 5.27 5.10 4.00
CA GLU A 26 5.74 5.00 5.37
C GLU A 26 5.40 3.61 5.94
N VAL A 27 6.40 2.90 6.44
CA VAL A 27 6.18 1.61 7.11
C VAL A 27 5.63 1.89 8.51
N VAL A 28 4.49 1.31 8.83
CA VAL A 28 3.86 1.46 10.15
C VAL A 28 3.99 0.22 11.02
N HIS A 29 4.31 -0.93 10.41
CA HIS A 29 4.57 -2.17 11.13
C HIS A 29 5.54 -3.02 10.32
N SER A 30 6.49 -3.65 11.00
CA SER A 30 7.41 -4.61 10.37
C SER A 30 7.71 -5.73 11.35
N SER A 31 7.55 -6.96 10.88
CA SER A 31 7.87 -8.17 11.62
C SER A 31 8.41 -9.19 10.62
N PRO A 32 8.94 -10.35 11.07
CA PRO A 32 9.51 -11.32 10.12
C PRO A 32 8.55 -11.80 9.05
N GLY A 33 7.24 -11.89 9.35
CA GLY A 33 6.26 -12.39 8.39
C GLY A 33 5.42 -11.35 7.69
N LEU A 34 5.51 -10.07 8.10
CA LEU A 34 4.55 -9.07 7.63
C LEU A 34 5.13 -7.67 7.67
N GLU A 35 4.96 -6.94 6.58
CA GLU A 35 5.21 -5.51 6.55
C GLU A 35 3.90 -4.80 6.21
N ILE A 36 3.57 -3.76 6.96
CA ILE A 36 2.40 -2.93 6.68
C ILE A 36 2.88 -1.49 6.52
N GLY A 37 2.44 -0.86 5.44
CA GLY A 37 2.78 0.52 5.14
C GLY A 37 1.57 1.31 4.71
N VAL A 38 1.72 2.62 4.68
CA VAL A 38 0.76 3.54 4.11
C VAL A 38 1.40 4.19 2.90
N TYR A 39 0.72 4.16 1.77
CA TYR A 39 1.20 4.73 0.53
C TYR A 39 0.22 5.81 0.08
N VAL A 40 0.71 7.02 -0.09
CA VAL A 40 -0.09 8.16 -0.55
C VAL A 40 0.46 8.64 -1.88
N LEU A 41 -0.41 8.70 -2.87
CA LEU A 41 -0.09 9.13 -4.22
C LEU A 41 -0.83 10.44 -4.51
N VAL A 42 -0.12 11.44 -4.99
CA VAL A 42 -0.67 12.76 -5.31
C VAL A 42 -0.29 13.14 -6.74
N ALA A 43 -1.30 13.35 -7.58
CA ALA A 43 -1.05 13.78 -8.96
C ALA A 43 -0.37 15.15 -8.98
N PRO A 44 0.47 15.45 -9.98
CA PRO A 44 0.72 14.67 -11.20
C PRO A 44 1.83 13.60 -11.06
N GLU A 45 2.38 13.40 -9.86
CA GLU A 45 3.44 12.41 -9.68
C GLU A 45 2.93 11.01 -10.03
N PRO A 46 3.62 10.28 -10.92
CA PRO A 46 3.23 8.91 -11.24
C PRO A 46 3.66 7.94 -10.15
N ASP A 47 2.99 6.80 -10.11
CA ASP A 47 3.41 5.67 -9.30
C ASP A 47 4.59 4.98 -10.00
N ARG A 48 5.77 4.98 -9.36
CA ARG A 48 7.02 4.48 -9.94
C ARG A 48 7.49 3.18 -9.31
N GLN A 49 6.60 2.46 -8.68
CA GLN A 49 7.00 1.22 -8.02
C GLN A 49 7.44 0.14 -8.99
N SER A 50 8.35 -0.73 -8.52
CA SER A 50 8.81 -1.91 -9.25
C SER A 50 8.08 -3.14 -8.74
N PRO A 51 8.05 -4.25 -9.52
CA PRO A 51 7.50 -5.51 -9.01
C PRO A 51 8.16 -5.94 -7.70
N HIS A 52 7.39 -6.54 -6.81
CA HIS A 52 7.87 -7.03 -5.51
C HIS A 52 7.92 -8.54 -5.49
N GLU A 53 8.85 -9.08 -4.71
CA GLU A 53 8.99 -10.53 -4.53
C GLU A 53 7.91 -11.12 -3.61
N ASP A 54 7.15 -10.25 -2.95
CA ASP A 54 6.15 -10.64 -1.97
C ASP A 54 4.74 -10.53 -2.55
N ASP A 55 3.85 -11.39 -2.08
CA ASP A 55 2.43 -11.16 -2.28
C ASP A 55 2.03 -9.91 -1.51
N GLU A 56 1.11 -9.13 -2.07
CA GLU A 56 0.68 -7.91 -1.40
C GLU A 56 -0.81 -7.68 -1.53
N VAL A 57 -1.35 -6.98 -0.55
CA VAL A 57 -2.75 -6.53 -0.53
C VAL A 57 -2.76 -5.02 -0.36
N TYR A 58 -3.54 -4.35 -1.20
CA TYR A 58 -3.86 -2.94 -1.03
C TYR A 58 -5.27 -2.79 -0.47
N VAL A 59 -5.42 -1.90 0.49
CA VAL A 59 -6.75 -1.49 0.99
C VAL A 59 -6.85 0.01 0.79
N VAL A 60 -7.84 0.47 0.03
CA VAL A 60 -8.00 1.91 -0.23
C VAL A 60 -8.58 2.58 0.99
N LEU A 61 -7.82 3.51 1.55
CA LEU A 61 -8.19 4.29 2.73
C LEU A 61 -8.95 5.55 2.35
N GLU A 62 -8.57 6.19 1.24
CA GLU A 62 -9.15 7.45 0.79
C GLU A 62 -8.89 7.64 -0.70
N GLY A 63 -9.85 8.24 -1.38
CA GLY A 63 -9.72 8.52 -2.81
C GLY A 63 -10.07 7.35 -3.69
N ARG A 64 -9.71 7.48 -4.96
CA ARG A 64 -9.96 6.45 -5.97
C ARG A 64 -8.89 6.49 -7.05
N GLY A 65 -8.73 5.39 -7.74
CA GLY A 65 -7.81 5.26 -8.86
C GLY A 65 -7.97 3.91 -9.51
N SER A 66 -7.21 3.65 -10.55
CA SER A 66 -7.15 2.34 -11.18
C SER A 66 -5.85 1.67 -10.81
N LEU A 67 -5.91 0.38 -10.49
CA LEU A 67 -4.73 -0.44 -10.32
C LEU A 67 -4.51 -1.21 -11.61
N GLU A 68 -3.37 -1.00 -12.24
CA GLU A 68 -2.98 -1.69 -13.46
C GLU A 68 -2.05 -2.84 -13.06
N VAL A 69 -2.45 -4.06 -13.35
CA VAL A 69 -1.68 -5.27 -13.03
C VAL A 69 -1.52 -6.07 -14.32
N GLU A 70 -0.29 -6.27 -14.75
CA GLU A 70 0.05 -7.00 -15.98
C GLU A 70 -0.80 -6.53 -17.16
N GLY A 71 -0.96 -5.21 -17.29
CA GLY A 71 -1.70 -4.57 -18.37
C GLY A 71 -3.22 -4.53 -18.21
N GLN A 72 -3.76 -5.12 -17.16
CA GLN A 72 -5.20 -5.09 -16.89
C GLN A 72 -5.51 -4.07 -15.79
N GLN A 73 -6.57 -3.30 -15.96
CA GLN A 73 -6.96 -2.27 -15.00
C GLN A 73 -8.13 -2.71 -14.14
N VAL A 74 -8.03 -2.43 -12.85
CA VAL A 74 -9.09 -2.64 -11.87
C VAL A 74 -9.35 -1.31 -11.17
N GLU A 75 -10.58 -0.82 -11.21
CA GLU A 75 -10.94 0.40 -10.52
C GLU A 75 -11.12 0.15 -9.04
N LEU A 76 -10.53 1.01 -8.22
CA LEU A 76 -10.59 0.92 -6.76
C LEU A 76 -10.99 2.25 -6.16
N ARG A 77 -11.76 2.19 -5.10
CA ARG A 77 -12.18 3.37 -4.33
C ARG A 77 -12.18 3.03 -2.85
N GLU A 78 -12.40 4.02 -2.03
CA GLU A 78 -12.43 3.86 -0.57
C GLU A 78 -13.25 2.64 -0.15
N GLY A 79 -12.66 1.82 0.70
CA GLY A 79 -13.25 0.57 1.16
C GLY A 79 -12.99 -0.65 0.29
N HIS A 80 -12.41 -0.47 -0.90
CA HIS A 80 -12.01 -1.60 -1.75
C HIS A 80 -10.63 -2.09 -1.40
N ALA A 81 -10.38 -3.37 -1.68
CA ALA A 81 -9.06 -3.98 -1.54
C ALA A 81 -8.73 -4.77 -2.80
N ALA A 82 -7.45 -4.98 -3.05
CA ALA A 82 -6.98 -5.77 -4.18
C ALA A 82 -5.76 -6.58 -3.78
N PHE A 83 -5.67 -7.79 -4.33
CA PHE A 83 -4.51 -8.66 -4.16
C PHE A 83 -3.62 -8.56 -5.40
N VAL A 84 -2.30 -8.43 -5.18
CA VAL A 84 -1.31 -8.44 -6.24
C VAL A 84 -0.33 -9.58 -5.96
N PRO A 85 -0.22 -10.56 -6.86
CA PRO A 85 0.70 -11.67 -6.66
C PRO A 85 2.15 -11.24 -6.80
N ALA A 86 3.03 -11.96 -6.11
CA ALA A 86 4.47 -11.75 -6.18
C ALA A 86 4.96 -11.72 -7.62
N GLY A 87 5.82 -10.76 -7.95
CA GLY A 87 6.44 -10.65 -9.27
C GLY A 87 5.60 -9.96 -10.34
N ALA A 88 4.33 -9.67 -10.08
CA ALA A 88 3.48 -9.01 -11.06
C ALA A 88 3.85 -7.54 -11.22
N GLU A 89 3.94 -7.07 -12.46
CA GLU A 89 4.09 -5.65 -12.73
C GLU A 89 2.78 -4.95 -12.41
N HIS A 90 2.85 -3.88 -11.64
CA HIS A 90 1.65 -3.18 -11.21
C HIS A 90 1.95 -1.73 -10.88
N ARG A 91 0.93 -0.88 -11.02
CA ARG A 91 0.99 0.53 -10.63
C ARG A 91 -0.41 1.10 -10.56
N PHE A 92 -0.55 2.15 -9.75
CA PHE A 92 -1.78 2.93 -9.73
C PHE A 92 -1.73 4.00 -10.82
N VAL A 93 -2.85 4.24 -11.46
CA VAL A 93 -3.02 5.29 -12.47
C VAL A 93 -4.38 5.97 -12.27
N GLY A 94 -4.55 7.15 -12.86
CA GLY A 94 -5.87 7.80 -12.90
C GLY A 94 -6.36 8.35 -11.57
N TYR A 95 -5.45 8.64 -10.64
CA TYR A 95 -5.79 9.22 -9.35
C TYR A 95 -5.50 10.71 -9.32
N GLU A 96 -6.22 11.44 -8.46
CA GLU A 96 -5.83 12.81 -8.06
C GLU A 96 -5.06 12.74 -6.74
N GLN A 97 -5.68 12.13 -5.74
CA GLN A 97 -5.03 11.76 -4.49
C GLN A 97 -5.59 10.42 -4.07
N LEU A 98 -4.70 9.49 -3.75
CA LEU A 98 -5.06 8.12 -3.39
C LEU A 98 -4.23 7.69 -2.19
N SER A 99 -4.88 7.24 -1.13
CA SER A 99 -4.19 6.71 0.05
C SER A 99 -4.56 5.25 0.22
N VAL A 100 -3.57 4.39 0.31
CA VAL A 100 -3.77 2.95 0.46
C VAL A 100 -2.96 2.41 1.64
N LEU A 101 -3.54 1.41 2.31
CA LEU A 101 -2.82 0.57 3.25
C LEU A 101 -2.24 -0.57 2.44
N VAL A 102 -0.96 -0.87 2.65
CA VAL A 102 -0.23 -1.89 1.92
C VAL A 102 0.21 -2.97 2.89
N LEU A 103 -0.11 -4.22 2.59
CA LEU A 103 0.32 -5.37 3.39
C LEU A 103 1.16 -6.28 2.51
N PHE A 104 2.42 -6.52 2.93
CA PHE A 104 3.33 -7.45 2.27
C PHE A 104 3.51 -8.70 3.11
N GLU A 105 3.38 -9.85 2.49
CA GLU A 105 3.72 -11.13 3.10
C GLU A 105 5.23 -11.31 2.97
N LYS A 106 5.93 -11.32 4.11
CA LYS A 106 7.40 -11.32 4.15
C LYS A 106 8.00 -12.68 4.48
N TRP A 107 7.20 -13.59 5.01
CA TRP A 107 7.74 -14.87 5.44
C TRP A 107 8.15 -15.71 4.23
N LYS A 108 9.38 -16.24 4.28
CA LYS A 108 9.91 -17.14 3.26
C LYS A 108 10.32 -18.44 3.93
N PRO A 109 9.98 -19.60 3.36
CA PRO A 109 10.41 -20.89 3.91
C PRO A 109 11.92 -21.10 3.77
#